data_a47b49ea30b7280151b231f66ba4b03b
#
_entry.id   a47b49ea30b7280151b231f66ba4b03b
#
_cell.length_a   1.000
_cell.length_b   1.000
_cell.length_c   1.000
_cell.angle_alpha   90.00
_cell.angle_beta   90.00
_cell.angle_gamma   90.00
#
_symmetry.space_group_name_H-M   'P 1'
#
loop_
_entity.id
_entity.type
_entity.pdbx_description
1 polymer ?
#
loop_
_entity_poly.entity_id
_entity_poly.type
_entity_poly.pdbx_seq_one_letter_code
_entity_poly.pdbx_strand_id
1 'polypeptide(L)'
;MPSLKTRLTLLALLNSLTIVGCQNTGAPPAQTLHEEAVSQPSNHYIPVQRYGRYTLVELAPEAAQQNLLLQVIDINLPSAWSISVGDALNYILLRSGYRLCDSTSENAALFTLPLPAAHLKIGPMELRDALQMLAGPAWSLQTHERLRQICFIPAFESASAGTSTRAFAMPEATR
;
A
#
# COMPACT_ATOMS: atom_id res chain seq x y z
N MET A 1 43.46 6.78 52.76
CA MET A 1 42.88 6.20 51.53
C MET A 1 42.00 5.03 51.92
N PRO A 2 40.68 5.11 51.81
CA PRO A 2 39.82 3.98 52.22
C PRO A 2 40.03 2.79 51.26
N SER A 3 40.18 1.61 51.86
CA SER A 3 40.39 0.35 51.16
C SER A 3 39.30 0.02 50.14
N LEU A 4 39.68 -0.57 49.03
CA LEU A 4 38.79 -0.98 47.94
C LEU A 4 37.60 -1.83 48.42
N LYS A 5 37.77 -2.58 49.50
CA LYS A 5 36.72 -3.39 50.16
C LYS A 5 35.64 -2.50 50.82
N THR A 6 36.00 -1.34 51.39
CA THR A 6 35.06 -0.41 52.03
C THR A 6 34.19 0.32 50.98
N ARG A 7 34.74 0.56 49.79
CA ARG A 7 33.96 1.17 48.68
C ARG A 7 32.98 0.16 48.06
N LEU A 8 33.35 -1.11 48.01
CA LEU A 8 32.47 -2.14 47.44
C LEU A 8 31.27 -2.45 48.35
N THR A 9 31.46 -2.43 49.67
CA THR A 9 30.35 -2.61 50.63
C THR A 9 29.42 -1.40 50.68
N LEU A 10 29.96 -0.18 50.51
CA LEU A 10 29.12 1.02 50.47
C LEU A 10 28.26 1.08 49.18
N LEU A 11 28.77 0.62 48.03
CA LEU A 11 28.02 0.53 46.80
C LEU A 11 26.91 -0.55 46.86
N ALA A 12 27.17 -1.65 47.56
CA ALA A 12 26.17 -2.72 47.73
C ALA A 12 24.99 -2.30 48.64
N LEU A 13 25.27 -1.46 49.65
CA LEU A 13 24.26 -0.90 50.56
C LEU A 13 23.40 0.19 49.92
N LEU A 14 23.94 0.94 48.94
CA LEU A 14 23.16 1.96 48.22
C LEU A 14 22.20 1.37 47.19
N ASN A 15 22.47 0.16 46.69
CA ASN A 15 21.67 -0.46 45.68
C ASN A 15 20.47 -1.26 46.21
N SER A 16 20.38 -1.45 47.53
CA SER A 16 19.26 -2.20 48.17
C SER A 16 18.12 -1.28 48.63
N LEU A 17 18.20 0.05 48.46
CA LEU A 17 17.19 0.97 48.94
C LEU A 17 16.21 1.47 47.86
N THR A 18 16.26 0.98 46.66
CA THR A 18 15.42 1.44 45.54
C THR A 18 14.31 0.47 45.14
N ILE A 19 14.05 -0.58 45.91
CA ILE A 19 12.94 -1.55 45.61
C ILE A 19 11.85 -1.44 46.68
N VAL A 20 11.29 -0.24 46.82
CA VAL A 20 9.93 -0.07 47.37
C VAL A 20 9.10 0.59 46.28
N GLY A 21 8.83 -0.20 45.24
CA GLY A 21 7.88 0.15 44.18
C GLY A 21 6.46 -0.06 44.69
N CYS A 22 5.64 0.93 44.52
CA CYS A 22 4.22 0.96 44.84
C CYS A 22 3.49 -0.27 44.26
N GLN A 23 3.04 -1.14 45.15
CA GLN A 23 1.98 -2.08 44.80
C GLN A 23 0.65 -1.31 44.84
N ASN A 24 0.22 -0.85 43.67
CA ASN A 24 -1.12 -0.32 43.52
C ASN A 24 -2.08 -1.50 43.31
N THR A 25 -2.48 -2.12 44.41
CA THR A 25 -3.57 -3.11 44.46
C THR A 25 -4.90 -2.37 44.48
N GLY A 26 -5.40 -2.11 43.28
CA GLY A 26 -6.72 -1.55 43.08
C GLY A 26 -7.04 -1.65 41.58
N ALA A 27 -7.28 -2.88 41.11
CA ALA A 27 -7.92 -3.03 39.81
C ALA A 27 -9.37 -2.55 39.98
N PRO A 28 -9.77 -1.47 39.30
CA PRO A 28 -11.17 -1.14 39.18
C PRO A 28 -11.87 -2.30 38.42
N PRO A 29 -13.15 -2.58 38.71
CA PRO A 29 -13.88 -3.61 37.99
C PRO A 29 -13.82 -3.25 36.49
N ALA A 30 -13.48 -4.24 35.66
CA ALA A 30 -13.51 -4.14 34.23
C ALA A 30 -14.93 -3.68 33.83
N GLN A 31 -15.06 -2.38 33.60
CA GLN A 31 -16.18 -1.89 32.82
C GLN A 31 -15.95 -2.47 31.44
N THR A 32 -16.78 -3.43 31.07
CA THR A 32 -17.00 -3.77 29.68
C THR A 32 -17.45 -2.49 29.00
N LEU A 33 -16.45 -1.72 28.51
CA LEU A 33 -16.71 -0.76 27.46
C LEU A 33 -17.32 -1.61 26.34
N HIS A 34 -18.65 -1.53 26.22
CA HIS A 34 -19.25 -1.72 24.92
C HIS A 34 -18.48 -0.77 24.02
N GLU A 35 -17.52 -1.32 23.30
CA GLU A 35 -16.97 -0.69 22.11
C GLU A 35 -18.16 -0.57 21.18
N GLU A 36 -18.85 0.56 21.37
CA GLU A 36 -19.84 1.02 20.42
C GLU A 36 -19.07 1.05 19.11
N ALA A 37 -19.35 0.05 18.26
CA ALA A 37 -18.75 -0.06 16.95
C ALA A 37 -18.99 1.29 16.29
N VAL A 38 -17.95 2.10 16.26
CA VAL A 38 -17.94 3.37 15.53
C VAL A 38 -18.29 2.95 14.11
N SER A 39 -19.55 3.12 13.76
CA SER A 39 -20.04 2.88 12.41
C SER A 39 -19.12 3.66 11.50
N GLN A 40 -18.29 2.94 10.73
CA GLN A 40 -17.43 3.59 9.73
C GLN A 40 -18.36 4.45 8.90
N PRO A 41 -18.09 5.76 8.77
CA PRO A 41 -18.95 6.62 7.97
C PRO A 41 -19.08 5.99 6.59
N SER A 42 -20.32 5.86 6.13
CA SER A 42 -20.61 5.35 4.79
C SER A 42 -19.73 6.11 3.79
N ASN A 43 -19.22 5.41 2.75
CA ASN A 43 -18.34 5.97 1.72
C ASN A 43 -18.90 7.22 0.98
N HIS A 44 -20.08 7.69 1.36
CA HIS A 44 -20.75 8.89 0.84
C HIS A 44 -20.66 10.11 1.77
N TYR A 45 -19.98 10.01 2.92
CA TYR A 45 -19.82 11.17 3.79
C TYR A 45 -18.64 12.02 3.31
N ILE A 46 -18.96 13.20 2.77
CA ILE A 46 -17.97 14.18 2.34
C ILE A 46 -17.86 15.24 3.44
N PRO A 47 -16.75 15.33 4.17
CA PRO A 47 -16.55 16.37 5.17
C PRO A 47 -16.46 17.71 4.46
N VAL A 48 -17.24 18.68 4.90
CA VAL A 48 -17.26 20.05 4.35
C VAL A 48 -17.04 21.07 5.45
N GLN A 49 -16.31 22.13 5.14
CA GLN A 49 -16.14 23.29 6.00
C GLN A 49 -16.88 24.50 5.41
N ARG A 50 -17.61 25.21 6.23
CA ARG A 50 -18.25 26.47 5.83
C ARG A 50 -17.24 27.60 5.89
N TYR A 51 -16.95 28.20 4.75
CA TYR A 51 -16.03 29.34 4.61
C TYR A 51 -16.75 30.69 4.56
N GLY A 52 -18.07 30.68 4.38
CA GLY A 52 -18.89 31.87 4.27
C GLY A 52 -20.37 31.53 4.33
N ARG A 53 -21.22 32.52 4.08
CA ARG A 53 -22.71 32.33 4.14
C ARG A 53 -23.18 31.28 3.11
N TYR A 54 -22.53 31.23 1.95
CA TYR A 54 -22.94 30.39 0.81
C TYR A 54 -21.83 29.51 0.24
N THR A 55 -20.65 29.50 0.88
CA THR A 55 -19.50 28.75 0.39
C THR A 55 -19.23 27.56 1.32
N LEU A 56 -19.33 26.36 0.78
CA LEU A 56 -18.88 25.12 1.40
C LEU A 56 -17.63 24.65 0.65
N VAL A 57 -16.59 24.29 1.39
CA VAL A 57 -15.36 23.74 0.85
C VAL A 57 -15.28 22.28 1.28
N GLU A 58 -15.11 21.39 0.33
CA GLU A 58 -14.88 19.98 0.58
C GLU A 58 -13.49 19.77 1.18
N LEU A 59 -13.40 18.98 2.25
CA LEU A 59 -12.15 18.65 2.95
C LEU A 59 -11.60 17.29 2.55
N ALA A 60 -12.14 16.68 1.49
CA ALA A 60 -11.63 15.42 0.99
C ALA A 60 -10.33 15.64 0.19
N PRO A 61 -9.31 14.80 0.38
CA PRO A 61 -8.15 14.80 -0.51
C PRO A 61 -8.57 14.46 -1.93
N GLU A 62 -7.87 15.00 -2.93
CA GLU A 62 -8.11 14.63 -4.32
C GLU A 62 -7.89 13.12 -4.54
N ALA A 63 -8.59 12.56 -5.55
CA ALA A 63 -8.54 11.14 -5.87
C ALA A 63 -7.10 10.61 -6.03
N ALA A 64 -6.24 11.39 -6.68
CA ALA A 64 -4.83 11.06 -6.86
C ALA A 64 -4.02 11.02 -5.54
N GLN A 65 -4.44 11.78 -4.52
CA GLN A 65 -3.82 11.75 -3.18
C GLN A 65 -4.27 10.53 -2.37
N GLN A 66 -5.49 10.07 -2.60
CA GLN A 66 -6.04 8.87 -1.96
C GLN A 66 -5.51 7.58 -2.61
N ASN A 67 -5.39 7.60 -3.93
CA ASN A 67 -4.91 6.47 -4.72
C ASN A 67 -3.92 6.97 -5.79
N LEU A 68 -2.64 6.67 -5.60
CA LEU A 68 -1.57 7.14 -6.48
C LEU A 68 -1.69 6.61 -7.91
N LEU A 69 -2.44 5.53 -8.17
CA LEU A 69 -2.69 5.05 -9.52
C LEU A 69 -3.62 5.97 -10.33
N LEU A 70 -4.36 6.85 -9.67
CA LEU A 70 -5.24 7.85 -10.31
C LEU A 70 -4.50 9.17 -10.60
N GLN A 71 -3.21 9.27 -10.30
CA GLN A 71 -2.43 10.45 -10.66
C GLN A 71 -2.33 10.58 -12.18
N VAL A 72 -2.52 11.79 -12.69
CA VAL A 72 -2.37 12.07 -14.10
C VAL A 72 -0.89 12.27 -14.41
N ILE A 73 -0.42 11.56 -15.43
CA ILE A 73 0.96 11.65 -15.93
C ILE A 73 0.99 12.14 -17.36
N ASP A 74 2.05 12.88 -17.70
CA ASP A 74 2.41 13.28 -19.08
C ASP A 74 3.92 13.15 -19.21
N ILE A 75 4.38 12.17 -19.99
CA ILE A 75 5.76 11.73 -20.02
C ILE A 75 6.24 11.59 -21.47
N ASN A 76 7.45 12.11 -21.71
CA ASN A 76 8.19 11.86 -22.94
C ASN A 76 9.40 10.97 -22.62
N LEU A 77 9.43 9.78 -23.21
CA LEU A 77 10.56 8.87 -23.09
C LEU A 77 11.68 9.28 -24.07
N PRO A 78 12.95 9.16 -23.66
CA PRO A 78 14.07 9.50 -24.53
C PRO A 78 14.13 8.53 -25.73
N SER A 79 14.09 9.05 -26.95
CA SER A 79 14.08 8.26 -28.19
C SER A 79 15.45 7.80 -28.68
N ALA A 80 16.52 8.20 -27.98
CA ALA A 80 17.91 8.00 -28.44
C ALA A 80 18.41 6.54 -28.36
N TRP A 81 17.65 5.64 -27.71
CA TRP A 81 18.06 4.26 -27.38
C TRP A 81 16.90 3.31 -27.67
N SER A 82 17.22 2.05 -27.99
CA SER A 82 16.21 1.00 -28.04
C SER A 82 15.75 0.69 -26.61
N ILE A 83 14.62 1.30 -26.21
CA ILE A 83 14.03 1.17 -24.87
C ILE A 83 13.14 -0.07 -24.86
N SER A 84 13.26 -0.88 -23.82
CA SER A 84 12.34 -1.99 -23.56
C SER A 84 11.08 -1.51 -22.84
N VAL A 85 10.04 -2.34 -22.83
CA VAL A 85 8.82 -2.09 -22.03
C VAL A 85 9.19 -1.99 -20.55
N GLY A 86 10.09 -2.86 -20.06
CA GLY A 86 10.57 -2.81 -18.67
C GLY A 86 11.23 -1.48 -18.31
N ASP A 87 12.06 -0.93 -19.21
CA ASP A 87 12.70 0.38 -19.00
C ASP A 87 11.66 1.50 -18.97
N ALA A 88 10.68 1.46 -19.85
CA ALA A 88 9.59 2.44 -19.90
C ALA A 88 8.74 2.39 -18.62
N LEU A 89 8.37 1.19 -18.14
CA LEU A 89 7.64 1.00 -16.90
C LEU A 89 8.42 1.56 -15.70
N ASN A 90 9.71 1.24 -15.60
CA ASN A 90 10.57 1.78 -14.55
C ASN A 90 10.65 3.32 -14.61
N TYR A 91 10.80 3.87 -15.81
CA TYR A 91 10.89 5.33 -16.00
C TYR A 91 9.62 6.04 -15.52
N ILE A 92 8.44 5.54 -15.89
CA ILE A 92 7.14 6.09 -15.45
C ILE A 92 7.00 6.02 -13.93
N LEU A 93 7.48 4.94 -13.33
CA LEU A 93 7.35 4.73 -11.88
C LEU A 93 8.31 5.57 -11.04
N LEU A 94 9.37 6.17 -11.62
CA LEU A 94 10.39 6.92 -10.87
C LEU A 94 9.84 7.98 -9.89
N ARG A 95 8.72 8.63 -10.22
CA ARG A 95 8.12 9.70 -9.42
C ARG A 95 6.71 9.38 -8.94
N SER A 96 6.23 8.17 -9.20
CA SER A 96 4.86 7.76 -8.90
C SER A 96 4.62 7.38 -7.44
N GLY A 97 5.69 7.12 -6.69
CA GLY A 97 5.63 6.52 -5.35
C GLY A 97 5.56 5.00 -5.37
N TYR A 98 5.58 4.37 -6.56
CA TYR A 98 5.66 2.91 -6.74
C TYR A 98 7.00 2.50 -7.35
N ARG A 99 7.31 1.23 -7.23
CA ARG A 99 8.43 0.56 -7.92
C ARG A 99 7.92 -0.70 -8.62
N LEU A 100 8.58 -1.08 -9.70
CA LEU A 100 8.29 -2.32 -10.40
C LEU A 100 8.71 -3.52 -9.53
N CYS A 101 7.96 -4.62 -9.59
CA CYS A 101 8.39 -5.90 -9.03
C CYS A 101 9.61 -6.43 -9.76
N ASP A 102 10.39 -7.26 -9.07
CA ASP A 102 11.52 -7.95 -9.66
C ASP A 102 11.08 -8.83 -10.84
N SER A 103 12.00 -8.97 -11.82
CA SER A 103 11.76 -9.84 -12.95
C SER A 103 11.74 -11.30 -12.50
N THR A 104 10.65 -11.99 -12.84
CA THR A 104 10.50 -13.44 -12.65
C THR A 104 10.48 -14.14 -14.00
N SER A 105 10.53 -15.48 -14.01
CA SER A 105 10.40 -16.25 -15.26
C SER A 105 9.07 -15.96 -16.00
N GLU A 106 8.04 -15.58 -15.27
CA GLU A 106 6.70 -15.31 -15.81
C GLU A 106 6.61 -13.97 -16.51
N ASN A 107 7.16 -12.90 -15.90
CA ASN A 107 7.06 -11.54 -16.40
C ASN A 107 8.29 -11.04 -17.20
N ALA A 108 9.37 -11.81 -17.23
CA ALA A 108 10.59 -11.46 -17.97
C ALA A 108 10.31 -11.21 -19.45
N ALA A 109 9.39 -11.99 -20.06
CA ALA A 109 8.99 -11.83 -21.45
C ALA A 109 8.41 -10.44 -21.71
N LEU A 110 7.58 -9.90 -20.82
CA LEU A 110 7.03 -8.54 -20.91
C LEU A 110 8.14 -7.49 -20.88
N PHE A 111 9.04 -7.59 -19.91
CA PHE A 111 10.04 -6.54 -19.66
C PHE A 111 11.10 -6.43 -20.76
N THR A 112 11.33 -7.53 -21.48
CA THR A 112 12.29 -7.57 -22.59
C THR A 112 11.71 -7.15 -23.95
N LEU A 113 10.40 -6.96 -24.05
CA LEU A 113 9.77 -6.52 -25.30
C LEU A 113 10.30 -5.14 -25.71
N PRO A 114 10.56 -4.90 -27.00
CA PRO A 114 10.91 -3.57 -27.49
C PRO A 114 9.71 -2.63 -27.34
N LEU A 115 9.96 -1.38 -26.93
CA LEU A 115 8.90 -0.38 -26.79
C LEU A 115 8.45 0.10 -28.20
N PRO A 116 7.15 0.06 -28.51
CA PRO A 116 6.63 0.62 -29.75
C PRO A 116 6.87 2.14 -29.80
N ALA A 117 7.21 2.68 -30.97
CA ALA A 117 7.46 4.11 -31.16
C ALA A 117 6.26 5.00 -30.77
N ALA A 118 5.03 4.47 -30.88
CA ALA A 118 3.82 5.16 -30.44
C ALA A 118 3.78 5.43 -28.93
N HIS A 119 4.51 4.65 -28.13
CA HIS A 119 4.56 4.77 -26.68
C HIS A 119 5.75 5.64 -26.17
N LEU A 120 6.49 6.30 -27.06
CA LEU A 120 7.53 7.24 -26.64
C LEU A 120 6.96 8.50 -25.99
N LYS A 121 5.73 8.85 -26.33
CA LYS A 121 4.99 9.94 -25.68
C LYS A 121 3.71 9.37 -25.07
N ILE A 122 3.56 9.49 -23.76
CA ILE A 122 2.49 8.91 -22.96
C ILE A 122 1.82 10.02 -22.13
N GLY A 123 0.52 10.19 -22.30
CA GLY A 123 -0.28 11.12 -21.53
C GLY A 123 -0.81 12.31 -22.34
N PRO A 124 -1.55 13.21 -21.68
CA PRO A 124 -1.99 13.09 -20.28
C PRO A 124 -3.02 11.95 -20.06
N MET A 125 -2.75 11.06 -19.12
CA MET A 125 -3.66 9.97 -18.72
C MET A 125 -3.37 9.51 -17.28
N GLU A 126 -4.25 8.71 -16.70
CA GLU A 126 -4.00 8.12 -15.37
C GLU A 126 -2.81 7.15 -15.41
N LEU A 127 -2.05 7.11 -14.31
CA LEU A 127 -0.91 6.20 -14.19
C LEU A 127 -1.32 4.73 -14.42
N ARG A 128 -2.47 4.32 -13.89
CA ARG A 128 -3.02 2.97 -14.10
C ARG A 128 -3.14 2.63 -15.57
N ASP A 129 -3.74 3.54 -16.34
CA ASP A 129 -4.00 3.33 -17.76
C ASP A 129 -2.71 3.30 -18.57
N ALA A 130 -1.75 4.17 -18.23
CA ALA A 130 -0.43 4.17 -18.87
C ALA A 130 0.32 2.86 -18.63
N LEU A 131 0.31 2.35 -17.40
CA LEU A 131 0.95 1.08 -17.06
C LEU A 131 0.28 -0.10 -17.77
N GLN A 132 -1.05 -0.13 -17.81
CA GLN A 132 -1.80 -1.18 -18.50
C GLN A 132 -1.62 -1.10 -20.02
N MET A 133 -1.56 0.10 -20.59
CA MET A 133 -1.29 0.32 -22.02
C MET A 133 0.09 -0.20 -22.42
N LEU A 134 1.11 0.03 -21.61
CA LEU A 134 2.47 -0.46 -21.87
C LEU A 134 2.58 -1.98 -21.78
N ALA A 135 1.91 -2.57 -20.81
CA ALA A 135 1.91 -4.02 -20.62
C ALA A 135 1.08 -4.73 -21.69
N GLY A 136 0.04 -4.07 -22.20
CA GLY A 136 -0.91 -4.65 -23.13
C GLY A 136 -1.94 -5.58 -22.50
N PRO A 137 -2.93 -6.07 -23.30
CA PRO A 137 -4.08 -6.83 -22.78
C PRO A 137 -3.74 -8.25 -22.32
N ALA A 138 -2.56 -8.77 -22.71
CA ALA A 138 -2.10 -10.08 -22.26
C ALA A 138 -1.66 -10.12 -20.80
N TRP A 139 -1.53 -8.96 -20.17
CA TRP A 139 -1.03 -8.80 -18.80
C TRP A 139 -2.04 -8.11 -17.90
N SER A 140 -2.09 -8.54 -16.66
CA SER A 140 -2.93 -7.97 -15.61
C SER A 140 -2.05 -7.25 -14.59
N LEU A 141 -2.38 -5.98 -14.32
CA LEU A 141 -1.69 -5.16 -13.33
C LEU A 141 -2.14 -5.54 -11.93
N GLN A 142 -1.19 -5.84 -11.06
CA GLN A 142 -1.39 -6.06 -9.64
C GLN A 142 -0.66 -5.02 -8.81
N THR A 143 -1.31 -4.52 -7.76
CA THR A 143 -0.76 -3.50 -6.87
C THR A 143 -0.61 -4.03 -5.47
N HIS A 144 0.59 -3.94 -4.92
CA HIS A 144 0.89 -4.21 -3.53
C HIS A 144 1.06 -2.89 -2.76
N GLU A 145 -0.04 -2.36 -2.25
CA GLU A 145 -0.06 -1.04 -1.61
C GLU A 145 0.93 -0.90 -0.43
N ARG A 146 1.05 -1.93 0.41
CA ARG A 146 1.96 -1.91 1.57
C ARG A 146 3.43 -1.81 1.17
N LEU A 147 3.79 -2.44 0.07
CA LEU A 147 5.15 -2.49 -0.45
C LEU A 147 5.41 -1.39 -1.49
N ARG A 148 4.36 -0.68 -1.90
CA ARG A 148 4.40 0.27 -3.00
C ARG A 148 5.00 -0.36 -4.25
N GLN A 149 4.51 -1.53 -4.63
CA GLN A 149 4.96 -2.29 -5.79
C GLN A 149 3.85 -2.51 -6.79
N ILE A 150 4.25 -2.45 -8.07
CA ILE A 150 3.42 -2.78 -9.23
C ILE A 150 3.99 -4.05 -9.85
N CYS A 151 3.16 -5.06 -9.99
CA CYS A 151 3.53 -6.34 -10.59
C CYS A 151 2.62 -6.62 -11.79
N PHE A 152 3.12 -7.43 -12.73
CA PHE A 152 2.36 -7.89 -13.89
C PHE A 152 2.34 -9.41 -13.90
N ILE A 153 1.14 -9.96 -14.06
CA ILE A 153 0.92 -11.39 -14.21
C ILE A 153 0.19 -11.63 -15.53
N PRO A 154 0.34 -12.81 -16.16
CA PRO A 154 -0.43 -13.17 -17.35
C PRO A 154 -1.93 -13.08 -17.08
N ALA A 155 -2.70 -12.46 -18.00
CA ALA A 155 -4.12 -12.21 -17.80
C ALA A 155 -4.97 -13.49 -17.65
N PHE A 156 -4.53 -14.61 -18.23
CA PHE A 156 -5.22 -15.90 -18.09
C PHE A 156 -5.13 -16.48 -16.67
N GLU A 157 -4.06 -16.18 -15.93
CA GLU A 157 -3.91 -16.61 -14.53
C GLU A 157 -4.81 -15.80 -13.60
N SER A 158 -4.98 -14.52 -13.87
CA SER A 158 -5.88 -13.67 -13.07
C SER A 158 -7.35 -14.11 -13.19
N ALA A 159 -7.75 -14.61 -14.35
CA ALA A 159 -9.09 -15.14 -14.58
C ALA A 159 -9.37 -16.44 -13.81
N SER A 160 -8.36 -17.31 -13.66
CA SER A 160 -8.50 -18.58 -12.93
C SER A 160 -8.57 -18.40 -11.41
N ALA A 161 -7.88 -17.40 -10.85
CA ALA A 161 -7.92 -17.10 -9.43
C ALA A 161 -9.29 -16.59 -8.94
N GLY A 162 -10.08 -15.97 -9.84
CA GLY A 162 -11.44 -15.47 -9.54
C GLY A 162 -12.54 -16.55 -9.52
N THR A 163 -12.30 -17.73 -10.07
CA THR A 163 -13.35 -18.76 -10.26
C THR A 163 -13.38 -19.81 -9.14
N SER A 164 -12.43 -19.80 -8.20
CA SER A 164 -12.29 -20.88 -7.20
C SER A 164 -13.26 -20.79 -6.00
N THR A 165 -14.24 -19.89 -5.97
CA THR A 165 -15.14 -19.76 -4.80
C THR A 165 -16.63 -19.93 -5.12
N ARG A 166 -17.00 -20.67 -6.17
CA ARG A 166 -18.39 -21.04 -6.41
C ARG A 166 -18.55 -22.49 -6.81
N ALA A 167 -18.14 -23.40 -5.91
CA ALA A 167 -18.68 -24.75 -5.92
C ALA A 167 -20.13 -24.66 -5.41
N PHE A 168 -21.08 -24.67 -6.33
CA PHE A 168 -22.49 -24.88 -6.02
C PHE A 168 -22.63 -26.26 -5.38
N ALA A 169 -22.92 -26.30 -4.09
CA ALA A 169 -23.46 -27.47 -3.44
C ALA A 169 -24.85 -27.71 -4.04
N MET A 170 -24.99 -28.72 -4.89
CA MET A 170 -26.28 -29.24 -5.27
C MET A 170 -26.96 -29.87 -4.04
N PRO A 171 -28.20 -29.54 -3.73
CA PRO A 171 -28.94 -30.27 -2.70
C PRO A 171 -29.28 -31.67 -3.28
N GLU A 172 -28.77 -32.67 -2.62
CA GLU A 172 -29.11 -34.08 -2.85
C GLU A 172 -30.61 -34.29 -2.56
N ALA A 173 -31.37 -34.61 -3.59
CA ALA A 173 -32.80 -34.96 -3.49
C ALA A 173 -32.92 -36.34 -2.86
N THR A 174 -33.32 -36.38 -1.61
CA THR A 174 -33.73 -37.65 -0.94
C THR A 174 -35.07 -38.11 -1.49
N ARG A 175 -35.10 -39.33 -1.95
CA ARG A 175 -36.30 -40.09 -2.38
C ARG A 175 -36.70 -41.03 -1.26
#